data_846f25a004e331c6ae19b01d0531da30
#
_entry.id   846f25a004e331c6ae19b01d0531da30
#
_cell.length_a   1.000
_cell.length_b   1.000
_cell.length_c   1.000
_cell.angle_alpha   90.00
_cell.angle_beta   90.00
_cell.angle_gamma   90.00
#
_symmetry.space_group_name_H-M   'P 1'
#
loop_
_entity.id
_entity.type
_entity.pdbx_description
1 polymer ?
#
loop_
_entity_poly.entity_id
_entity_poly.type
_entity_poly.pdbx_seq_one_letter_code
_entity_poly.pdbx_strand_id
1 'polypeptide(L)'
;MIKNKFLIFLIFFFIFCSTTSCVVTPSSGQREISLMSEKDEKAIGKAEHPKIIKQFGGIYKNDTLQNYIESLGKFLVSTSENPNLNFTFTILNSPIINAFALPGGYIYLTRGLIYLCQNEAQLAGVIAHEIGHITGRHSAKRYTTAIGTNLLGNLLNTLIKNPILQNLTNTTSSHYLLSYSRKHEYEADSLATRYMVRAGFEPYEMANFLKQMEKYSKLQKKIIGDKKKVSELLLTHPNSSKRVMEVINNVNDSSTYKPIIGREVFLKKIDGMLYGDKPEEGFFHKNTFIHKPLDFFFNFDESIFFINNQKFLLGLGENDTKIFFDVDNNMKQDDLEYFSSWVKTPKKNILDYSKKTIGNFIISECIIKKSDKTIGLALIKDDKNLYRFSITSEKKYFKNYKKKWPK
;
A
#
# COMPACT_ATOMS: atom_id res chain seq x y z
N MET A 1 30.40 -19.77 42.77
CA MET A 1 29.63 -18.79 42.00
C MET A 1 29.58 -19.05 40.48
N ILE A 2 30.65 -19.51 39.85
CA ILE A 2 30.72 -19.76 38.40
C ILE A 2 29.85 -20.95 37.95
N LYS A 3 29.81 -22.07 38.74
CA LYS A 3 28.99 -23.26 38.43
C LYS A 3 27.48 -22.95 38.32
N ASN A 4 26.94 -22.08 39.17
CA ASN A 4 25.52 -21.73 39.12
C ASN A 4 25.17 -20.85 37.89
N LYS A 5 26.07 -19.99 37.44
CA LYS A 5 25.86 -19.19 36.25
C LYS A 5 25.87 -20.04 34.97
N PHE A 6 26.72 -21.05 34.94
CA PHE A 6 26.78 -21.98 33.81
C PHE A 6 25.53 -22.89 33.76
N LEU A 7 25.03 -23.32 34.91
CA LEU A 7 23.80 -24.11 34.99
C LEU A 7 22.58 -23.29 34.55
N ILE A 8 22.49 -22.03 34.99
CA ILE A 8 21.42 -21.10 34.55
C ILE A 8 21.51 -20.87 33.05
N PHE A 9 22.70 -20.68 32.49
CA PHE A 9 22.90 -20.54 31.06
C PHE A 9 22.48 -21.80 30.29
N LEU A 10 22.79 -22.98 30.80
CA LEU A 10 22.36 -24.28 30.23
C LEU A 10 20.84 -24.44 30.27
N ILE A 11 20.20 -24.08 31.38
CA ILE A 11 18.73 -24.12 31.51
C ILE A 11 18.07 -23.14 30.54
N PHE A 12 18.57 -21.92 30.44
CA PHE A 12 18.06 -20.94 29.44
C PHE A 12 18.30 -21.41 28.01
N PHE A 13 19.44 -22.00 27.70
CA PHE A 13 19.74 -22.57 26.38
C PHE A 13 18.80 -23.74 26.06
N PHE A 14 18.51 -24.63 27.03
CA PHE A 14 17.58 -25.74 26.85
C PHE A 14 16.11 -25.30 26.71
N ILE A 15 15.68 -24.26 27.43
CA ILE A 15 14.34 -23.64 27.31
C ILE A 15 14.24 -22.97 25.93
N PHE A 16 15.29 -22.28 25.46
CA PHE A 16 15.33 -21.66 24.15
C PHE A 16 15.27 -22.70 23.00
N CYS A 17 15.96 -23.82 23.15
CA CYS A 17 15.90 -24.92 22.16
C CYS A 17 14.53 -25.64 22.14
N SER A 18 13.79 -25.63 23.23
CA SER A 18 12.47 -26.28 23.29
C SER A 18 11.33 -25.44 22.71
N THR A 19 11.54 -24.13 22.47
CA THR A 19 10.53 -23.22 21.91
C THR A 19 10.70 -22.98 20.41
N THR A 20 11.80 -23.44 19.80
CA THR A 20 12.00 -23.31 18.36
C THR A 20 11.24 -24.40 17.62
N SER A 21 10.11 -24.04 17.02
CA SER A 21 9.39 -24.91 16.10
C SER A 21 10.14 -24.96 14.76
N CYS A 22 10.72 -26.11 14.45
CA CYS A 22 11.17 -26.39 13.09
C CYS A 22 9.94 -26.60 12.21
N VAL A 23 9.65 -25.66 11.34
CA VAL A 23 8.56 -25.75 10.38
C VAL A 23 9.12 -26.23 9.06
N VAL A 24 8.54 -27.29 8.50
CA VAL A 24 8.82 -27.68 7.12
C VAL A 24 8.06 -26.69 6.23
N THR A 25 8.77 -25.97 5.42
CA THR A 25 8.16 -25.07 4.44
C THR A 25 7.54 -25.92 3.32
N PRO A 26 6.22 -25.90 3.13
CA PRO A 26 5.57 -26.78 2.15
C PRO A 26 6.07 -26.58 0.72
N SER A 27 6.54 -25.37 0.41
CA SER A 27 7.03 -25.00 -0.92
C SER A 27 8.36 -25.63 -1.29
N SER A 28 9.29 -25.74 -0.34
CA SER A 28 10.68 -26.20 -0.59
C SER A 28 11.02 -27.52 0.09
N GLY A 29 10.18 -28.05 0.99
CA GLY A 29 10.48 -29.18 1.83
C GLY A 29 11.62 -28.94 2.85
N GLN A 30 12.17 -27.72 2.89
CA GLN A 30 13.26 -27.37 3.78
C GLN A 30 12.74 -27.08 5.19
N ARG A 31 13.51 -27.48 6.20
CA ARG A 31 13.25 -27.11 7.58
C ARG A 31 13.78 -25.73 7.85
N GLU A 32 12.87 -24.80 8.20
CA GLU A 32 13.24 -23.42 8.57
C GLU A 32 12.78 -23.13 9.99
N ILE A 33 13.59 -22.36 10.72
CA ILE A 33 13.24 -21.91 12.07
C ILE A 33 12.20 -20.78 11.93
N SER A 34 11.03 -20.94 12.55
CA SER A 34 10.04 -19.90 12.67
C SER A 34 9.77 -19.57 14.14
N LEU A 35 9.90 -18.29 14.49
CA LEU A 35 9.53 -17.78 15.82
C LEU A 35 8.03 -17.45 15.92
N MET A 36 7.28 -17.63 14.84
CA MET A 36 5.85 -17.39 14.77
C MET A 36 5.13 -18.71 14.50
N SER A 37 4.22 -19.11 15.38
CA SER A 37 3.37 -20.29 15.20
C SER A 37 2.21 -19.98 14.25
N GLU A 38 1.56 -21.01 13.68
CA GLU A 38 0.33 -20.84 12.89
C GLU A 38 -0.82 -20.19 13.70
N LYS A 39 -0.87 -20.46 15.01
CA LYS A 39 -1.84 -19.83 15.91
C LYS A 39 -1.60 -18.31 16.00
N ASP A 40 -0.33 -17.90 16.08
CA ASP A 40 0.04 -16.49 16.12
C ASP A 40 -0.28 -15.81 14.77
N GLU A 41 0.00 -16.48 13.64
CA GLU A 41 -0.35 -15.99 12.31
C GLU A 41 -1.85 -15.72 12.19
N LYS A 42 -2.70 -16.67 12.63
CA LYS A 42 -4.16 -16.52 12.64
C LYS A 42 -4.63 -15.38 13.55
N ALA A 43 -4.04 -15.25 14.74
CA ALA A 43 -4.39 -14.20 15.69
C ALA A 43 -4.04 -12.81 15.13
N ILE A 44 -2.86 -12.66 14.53
CA ILE A 44 -2.40 -11.42 13.90
C ILE A 44 -3.31 -11.06 12.73
N GLY A 45 -3.55 -11.98 11.80
CA GLY A 45 -4.43 -11.73 10.65
C GLY A 45 -5.81 -11.28 11.08
N LYS A 46 -6.42 -11.95 12.08
CA LYS A 46 -7.72 -11.58 12.63
C LYS A 46 -7.73 -10.17 13.24
N ALA A 47 -6.68 -9.78 13.95
CA ALA A 47 -6.57 -8.47 14.59
C ALA A 47 -6.33 -7.33 13.59
N GLU A 48 -5.56 -7.59 12.52
CA GLU A 48 -5.23 -6.59 11.49
C GLU A 48 -6.30 -6.45 10.41
N HIS A 49 -7.09 -7.49 10.14
CA HIS A 49 -8.12 -7.50 9.10
C HIS A 49 -9.06 -6.28 9.13
N PRO A 50 -9.72 -5.90 10.25
CA PRO A 50 -10.59 -4.73 10.28
C PRO A 50 -9.85 -3.41 10.06
N LYS A 51 -8.58 -3.32 10.48
CA LYS A 51 -7.74 -2.13 10.29
C LYS A 51 -7.40 -1.93 8.83
N ILE A 52 -7.03 -3.01 8.13
CA ILE A 52 -6.75 -3.01 6.69
C ILE A 52 -7.99 -2.58 5.90
N ILE A 53 -9.15 -3.16 6.19
CA ILE A 53 -10.40 -2.77 5.54
C ILE A 53 -10.63 -1.26 5.70
N LYS A 54 -10.48 -0.73 6.90
CA LYS A 54 -10.65 0.71 7.16
C LYS A 54 -9.60 1.55 6.42
N GLN A 55 -8.35 1.13 6.40
CA GLN A 55 -7.24 1.84 5.75
C GLN A 55 -7.42 1.97 4.24
N PHE A 56 -7.97 0.93 3.60
CA PHE A 56 -8.17 0.87 2.14
C PHE A 56 -9.59 1.24 1.69
N GLY A 57 -10.35 1.97 2.50
CA GLY A 57 -11.62 2.54 2.06
C GLY A 57 -12.83 1.63 2.19
N GLY A 58 -12.73 0.56 2.97
CA GLY A 58 -13.80 -0.40 3.19
C GLY A 58 -13.79 -1.55 2.19
N ILE A 59 -14.75 -2.45 2.35
CA ILE A 59 -15.00 -3.55 1.42
C ILE A 59 -15.73 -3.00 0.18
N TYR A 60 -15.34 -3.45 -1.01
CA TYR A 60 -16.09 -3.15 -2.22
C TYR A 60 -17.36 -3.99 -2.27
N LYS A 61 -18.50 -3.33 -2.17
CA LYS A 61 -19.83 -3.98 -2.14
C LYS A 61 -20.27 -4.37 -3.54
N ASN A 62 -19.91 -5.56 -3.98
CA ASN A 62 -20.36 -6.21 -5.20
C ASN A 62 -20.31 -7.73 -4.97
N ASP A 63 -21.45 -8.31 -4.58
CA ASP A 63 -21.51 -9.71 -4.18
C ASP A 63 -21.16 -10.66 -5.34
N THR A 64 -21.54 -10.31 -6.57
CA THR A 64 -21.22 -11.10 -7.76
C THR A 64 -19.71 -11.20 -7.98
N LEU A 65 -19.02 -10.06 -7.87
CA LEU A 65 -17.56 -10.00 -8.02
C LEU A 65 -16.85 -10.66 -6.81
N GLN A 66 -17.34 -10.43 -5.60
CA GLN A 66 -16.79 -11.04 -4.38
C GLN A 66 -16.88 -12.58 -4.45
N ASN A 67 -18.05 -13.12 -4.84
CA ASN A 67 -18.25 -14.57 -5.00
C ASN A 67 -17.37 -15.16 -6.12
N TYR A 68 -17.16 -14.41 -7.19
CA TYR A 68 -16.26 -14.83 -8.27
C TYR A 68 -14.81 -14.91 -7.79
N ILE A 69 -14.30 -13.86 -7.12
CA ILE A 69 -12.94 -13.86 -6.54
C ILE A 69 -12.77 -14.97 -5.51
N GLU A 70 -13.77 -15.18 -4.67
CA GLU A 70 -13.73 -16.24 -3.65
C GLU A 70 -13.70 -17.64 -4.28
N SER A 71 -14.50 -17.87 -5.32
CA SER A 71 -14.53 -19.13 -6.05
C SER A 71 -13.20 -19.41 -6.76
N LEU A 72 -12.65 -18.40 -7.47
CA LEU A 72 -11.35 -18.48 -8.12
C LEU A 72 -10.22 -18.74 -7.10
N GLY A 73 -10.24 -18.01 -5.99
CA GLY A 73 -9.26 -18.18 -4.92
C GLY A 73 -9.33 -19.57 -4.28
N LYS A 74 -10.51 -20.06 -3.93
CA LYS A 74 -10.71 -21.42 -3.38
C LYS A 74 -10.25 -22.50 -4.36
N PHE A 75 -10.52 -22.31 -5.63
CA PHE A 75 -10.06 -23.24 -6.69
C PHE A 75 -8.53 -23.28 -6.73
N LEU A 76 -7.84 -22.14 -6.70
CA LEU A 76 -6.38 -22.09 -6.65
C LEU A 76 -5.81 -22.67 -5.34
N VAL A 77 -6.45 -22.43 -4.20
CA VAL A 77 -6.07 -23.05 -2.92
C VAL A 77 -6.14 -24.56 -3.00
N SER A 78 -7.16 -25.13 -3.64
CA SER A 78 -7.30 -26.59 -3.78
C SER A 78 -6.16 -27.24 -4.58
N THR A 79 -5.44 -26.46 -5.40
CA THR A 79 -4.27 -26.91 -6.15
C THR A 79 -2.93 -26.64 -5.46
N SER A 80 -2.96 -25.95 -4.31
CA SER A 80 -1.77 -25.62 -3.51
C SER A 80 -1.31 -26.80 -2.63
N GLU A 81 -0.15 -26.64 -2.00
CA GLU A 81 0.39 -27.61 -1.05
C GLU A 81 -0.42 -27.68 0.26
N ASN A 82 -1.26 -26.67 0.55
CA ASN A 82 -2.07 -26.59 1.75
C ASN A 82 -3.56 -26.37 1.47
N PRO A 83 -4.25 -27.32 0.79
CA PRO A 83 -5.64 -27.15 0.35
C PRO A 83 -6.64 -27.02 1.52
N ASN A 84 -6.26 -27.43 2.72
CA ASN A 84 -7.10 -27.39 3.92
C ASN A 84 -6.96 -26.08 4.74
N LEU A 85 -6.08 -25.16 4.33
CA LEU A 85 -6.00 -23.85 4.97
C LEU A 85 -7.24 -23.02 4.67
N ASN A 86 -7.75 -22.35 5.70
CA ASN A 86 -8.82 -21.39 5.52
C ASN A 86 -8.28 -20.08 4.97
N PHE A 87 -8.80 -19.67 3.82
CA PHE A 87 -8.49 -18.39 3.21
C PHE A 87 -9.71 -17.47 3.22
N THR A 88 -9.45 -16.19 3.42
CA THR A 88 -10.44 -15.12 3.32
C THR A 88 -9.99 -14.16 2.22
N PHE A 89 -10.77 -14.08 1.14
CA PHE A 89 -10.51 -13.16 0.03
C PHE A 89 -11.39 -11.92 0.20
N THR A 90 -10.78 -10.73 0.13
CA THR A 90 -11.50 -9.47 0.34
C THR A 90 -11.17 -8.49 -0.77
N ILE A 91 -12.20 -7.97 -1.44
CA ILE A 91 -12.05 -6.89 -2.40
C ILE A 91 -12.12 -5.56 -1.64
N LEU A 92 -11.02 -4.81 -1.67
CA LEU A 92 -10.93 -3.50 -1.05
C LEU A 92 -11.42 -2.39 -1.99
N ASN A 93 -12.23 -1.48 -1.46
CA ASN A 93 -12.78 -0.37 -2.23
C ASN A 93 -11.77 0.77 -2.43
N SER A 94 -10.65 0.45 -3.05
CA SER A 94 -9.54 1.37 -3.30
C SER A 94 -9.18 1.39 -4.79
N PRO A 95 -8.95 2.58 -5.39
CA PRO A 95 -8.46 2.69 -6.76
C PRO A 95 -6.96 2.40 -6.89
N ILE A 96 -6.24 2.30 -5.78
CA ILE A 96 -4.82 1.98 -5.74
C ILE A 96 -4.59 0.58 -6.30
N ILE A 97 -3.57 0.41 -7.15
CA ILE A 97 -3.22 -0.91 -7.68
C ILE A 97 -2.40 -1.64 -6.61
N ASN A 98 -3.04 -2.60 -5.93
CA ASN A 98 -2.38 -3.42 -4.92
C ASN A 98 -3.10 -4.76 -4.71
N ALA A 99 -2.31 -5.81 -4.38
CA ALA A 99 -2.75 -7.04 -3.75
C ALA A 99 -1.73 -7.39 -2.66
N PHE A 100 -2.18 -8.06 -1.62
CA PHE A 100 -1.28 -8.49 -0.55
C PHE A 100 -1.94 -9.52 0.36
N ALA A 101 -1.10 -10.29 1.03
CA ALA A 101 -1.52 -11.26 2.02
C ALA A 101 -1.14 -10.85 3.44
N LEU A 102 -2.02 -11.13 4.40
CA LEU A 102 -1.70 -11.13 5.82
C LEU A 102 -1.52 -12.57 6.34
N PRO A 103 -0.76 -12.75 7.43
CA PRO A 103 -0.70 -14.02 8.11
C PRO A 103 -2.09 -14.60 8.42
N GLY A 104 -2.22 -15.93 8.45
CA GLY A 104 -3.49 -16.58 8.80
C GLY A 104 -4.50 -16.71 7.68
N GLY A 105 -4.10 -16.50 6.41
CA GLY A 105 -4.94 -16.81 5.25
C GLY A 105 -5.76 -15.64 4.69
N TYR A 106 -5.48 -14.40 5.06
CA TYR A 106 -6.20 -13.24 4.54
C TYR A 106 -5.53 -12.69 3.29
N ILE A 107 -6.25 -12.64 2.18
CA ILE A 107 -5.83 -12.10 0.89
C ILE A 107 -6.71 -10.92 0.52
N TYR A 108 -6.06 -9.84 0.09
CA TYR A 108 -6.72 -8.60 -0.30
C TYR A 108 -6.38 -8.25 -1.74
N LEU A 109 -7.41 -7.83 -2.47
CA LEU A 109 -7.31 -7.31 -3.84
C LEU A 109 -7.99 -5.95 -3.88
N THR A 110 -7.32 -4.95 -4.36
CA THR A 110 -7.96 -3.65 -4.57
C THR A 110 -8.72 -3.63 -5.91
N ARG A 111 -9.74 -2.77 -6.03
CA ARG A 111 -10.43 -2.53 -7.31
C ARG A 111 -9.44 -2.14 -8.42
N GLY A 112 -8.47 -1.27 -8.08
CA GLY A 112 -7.46 -0.82 -9.02
C GLY A 112 -6.63 -1.96 -9.60
N LEU A 113 -6.27 -2.97 -8.78
CA LEU A 113 -5.56 -4.16 -9.26
C LEU A 113 -6.44 -5.00 -10.19
N ILE A 114 -7.67 -5.30 -9.77
CA ILE A 114 -8.60 -6.12 -10.58
C ILE A 114 -8.80 -5.45 -11.94
N TYR A 115 -8.95 -4.13 -11.96
CA TYR A 115 -9.11 -3.37 -13.20
C TYR A 115 -7.87 -3.40 -14.11
N LEU A 116 -6.67 -3.54 -13.53
CA LEU A 116 -5.44 -3.65 -14.31
C LEU A 116 -5.31 -4.99 -15.02
N CYS A 117 -5.88 -6.08 -14.48
CA CYS A 117 -5.87 -7.39 -15.11
C CYS A 117 -6.65 -7.36 -16.43
N GLN A 118 -6.16 -8.08 -17.45
CA GLN A 118 -6.76 -8.14 -18.78
C GLN A 118 -7.60 -9.41 -19.00
N ASN A 119 -7.43 -10.42 -18.15
CA ASN A 119 -8.10 -11.71 -18.24
C ASN A 119 -8.07 -12.44 -16.90
N GLU A 120 -8.81 -13.54 -16.82
CA GLU A 120 -8.92 -14.35 -15.61
C GLU A 120 -7.58 -15.00 -15.20
N ALA A 121 -6.77 -15.42 -16.17
CA ALA A 121 -5.46 -16.03 -15.88
C ALA A 121 -4.49 -15.04 -15.23
N GLN A 122 -4.51 -13.74 -15.61
CA GLN A 122 -3.73 -12.71 -14.92
C GLN A 122 -4.19 -12.52 -13.47
N LEU A 123 -5.50 -12.47 -13.26
CA LEU A 123 -6.07 -12.38 -11.92
C LEU A 123 -5.74 -13.63 -11.08
N ALA A 124 -5.87 -14.82 -11.68
CA ALA A 124 -5.48 -16.08 -11.06
C ALA A 124 -4.00 -16.10 -10.68
N GLY A 125 -3.11 -15.56 -11.52
CA GLY A 125 -1.68 -15.42 -11.25
C GLY A 125 -1.39 -14.56 -10.04
N VAL A 126 -2.06 -13.41 -9.90
CA VAL A 126 -1.93 -12.54 -8.74
C VAL A 126 -2.44 -13.24 -7.47
N ILE A 127 -3.62 -13.85 -7.51
CA ILE A 127 -4.17 -14.56 -6.36
C ILE A 127 -3.27 -15.74 -5.97
N ALA A 128 -2.77 -16.50 -6.94
CA ALA A 128 -1.86 -17.62 -6.70
C ALA A 128 -0.54 -17.16 -6.07
N HIS A 129 -0.02 -15.98 -6.46
CA HIS A 129 1.16 -15.38 -5.86
C HIS A 129 0.94 -15.04 -4.38
N GLU A 130 -0.21 -14.46 -4.04
CA GLU A 130 -0.57 -14.17 -2.63
C GLU A 130 -0.78 -15.46 -1.82
N ILE A 131 -1.40 -16.49 -2.42
CA ILE A 131 -1.47 -17.82 -1.82
C ILE A 131 -0.05 -18.37 -1.58
N GLY A 132 0.88 -18.18 -2.54
CA GLY A 132 2.28 -18.55 -2.41
C GLY A 132 2.97 -17.89 -1.22
N HIS A 133 2.70 -16.62 -0.93
CA HIS A 133 3.22 -15.95 0.27
C HIS A 133 2.70 -16.57 1.57
N ILE A 134 1.47 -17.02 1.61
CA ILE A 134 0.88 -17.67 2.79
C ILE A 134 1.41 -19.09 2.94
N THR A 135 1.38 -19.91 1.90
CA THR A 135 1.87 -21.30 1.93
C THR A 135 3.38 -21.37 2.16
N GLY A 136 4.15 -20.40 1.62
CA GLY A 136 5.58 -20.21 1.89
C GLY A 136 5.87 -19.61 3.27
N ARG A 137 4.84 -19.21 4.04
CA ARG A 137 4.96 -18.57 5.37
C ARG A 137 5.89 -17.36 5.38
N HIS A 138 5.90 -16.57 4.30
CA HIS A 138 6.85 -15.48 4.11
C HIS A 138 6.72 -14.38 5.16
N SER A 139 5.52 -14.14 5.70
CA SER A 139 5.30 -13.20 6.80
C SER A 139 5.95 -13.67 8.10
N ALA A 140 5.85 -14.96 8.42
CA ALA A 140 6.50 -15.55 9.61
C ALA A 140 8.04 -15.55 9.48
N LYS A 141 8.55 -15.88 8.30
CA LYS A 141 9.99 -15.81 7.99
C LYS A 141 10.52 -14.38 8.12
N ARG A 142 9.79 -13.39 7.60
CA ARG A 142 10.15 -11.96 7.73
C ARG A 142 10.14 -11.51 9.19
N TYR A 143 9.14 -11.89 9.97
CA TYR A 143 9.06 -11.60 11.40
C TYR A 143 10.25 -12.19 12.16
N THR A 144 10.58 -13.46 11.92
CA THR A 144 11.73 -14.14 12.50
C THR A 144 13.05 -13.43 12.19
N THR A 145 13.24 -13.03 10.93
CA THR A 145 14.42 -12.27 10.49
C THR A 145 14.49 -10.90 11.18
N ALA A 146 13.36 -10.20 11.28
CA ALA A 146 13.30 -8.87 11.93
C ALA A 146 13.66 -8.95 13.42
N ILE A 147 13.19 -9.97 14.14
CA ILE A 147 13.58 -10.19 15.53
C ILE A 147 15.07 -10.51 15.62
N GLY A 148 15.58 -11.43 14.79
CA GLY A 148 17.00 -11.79 14.78
C GLY A 148 17.91 -10.59 14.52
N THR A 149 17.57 -9.74 13.56
CA THR A 149 18.34 -8.51 13.26
C THR A 149 18.25 -7.47 14.37
N ASN A 150 17.07 -7.31 15.00
CA ASN A 150 16.89 -6.39 16.14
C ASN A 150 17.65 -6.87 17.38
N LEU A 151 17.65 -8.17 17.66
CA LEU A 151 18.43 -8.74 18.76
C LEU A 151 19.94 -8.53 18.53
N LEU A 152 20.44 -8.79 17.34
CA LEU A 152 21.83 -8.53 16.97
C LEU A 152 22.14 -7.02 17.01
N GLY A 153 21.25 -6.17 16.49
CA GLY A 153 21.38 -4.73 16.51
C GLY A 153 21.40 -4.17 17.94
N ASN A 154 20.53 -4.66 18.82
CA ASN A 154 20.51 -4.27 20.23
C ASN A 154 21.77 -4.74 20.98
N LEU A 155 22.28 -5.92 20.68
CA LEU A 155 23.54 -6.41 21.22
C LEU A 155 24.73 -5.54 20.78
N LEU A 156 24.77 -5.18 19.50
CA LEU A 156 25.79 -4.26 18.96
C LEU A 156 25.62 -2.84 19.50
N ASN A 157 24.40 -2.34 19.71
CA ASN A 157 24.14 -1.03 20.29
C ASN A 157 24.50 -0.95 21.76
N THR A 158 24.38 -2.03 22.52
CA THR A 158 24.86 -2.12 23.90
C THR A 158 26.40 -2.00 23.94
N LEU A 159 27.07 -2.43 22.89
CA LEU A 159 28.52 -2.32 22.73
C LEU A 159 28.99 -0.98 22.13
N ILE A 160 28.15 -0.31 21.33
CA ILE A 160 28.54 0.87 20.51
C ILE A 160 27.59 2.06 20.80
N LYS A 161 27.02 2.29 21.91
CA LYS A 161 26.24 3.49 22.33
C LYS A 161 25.86 4.45 21.18
N ASN A 162 25.00 4.03 20.24
CA ASN A 162 24.57 4.87 19.11
C ASN A 162 23.05 5.17 19.18
N PRO A 163 22.64 6.45 19.33
CA PRO A 163 21.23 6.82 19.57
C PRO A 163 20.31 6.77 18.34
N ILE A 164 20.81 6.45 17.14
CA ILE A 164 20.02 6.52 15.89
C ILE A 164 19.05 5.33 15.72
N LEU A 165 19.27 4.21 16.40
CA LEU A 165 18.46 2.99 16.26
C LEU A 165 17.23 2.90 17.18
N GLN A 166 17.07 3.84 18.13
CA GLN A 166 15.93 3.82 19.07
C GLN A 166 14.58 4.23 18.44
N ASN A 167 14.59 4.82 17.25
CA ASN A 167 13.36 5.34 16.61
C ASN A 167 12.64 4.35 15.68
N LEU A 168 13.10 3.12 15.53
CA LEU A 168 12.51 2.12 14.61
C LEU A 168 11.37 1.26 15.20
N THR A 169 11.05 1.42 16.49
CA THR A 169 10.13 0.50 17.19
C THR A 169 8.69 0.97 17.32
N ASN A 170 8.30 2.13 16.81
CA ASN A 170 7.00 2.74 17.13
C ASN A 170 5.93 2.77 16.02
N THR A 171 6.02 1.94 14.96
CA THR A 171 4.97 1.89 13.91
C THR A 171 4.47 0.47 13.67
N THR A 172 3.48 0.05 14.45
CA THR A 172 2.97 -1.33 14.47
C THR A 172 2.09 -1.75 13.29
N SER A 173 1.50 -0.83 12.53
CA SER A 173 0.59 -1.20 11.43
C SER A 173 1.27 -1.31 10.04
N SER A 174 2.40 -0.66 9.83
CA SER A 174 3.10 -0.64 8.54
C SER A 174 4.02 -1.84 8.29
N HIS A 175 4.30 -2.64 9.30
CA HIS A 175 5.26 -3.75 9.16
C HIS A 175 4.75 -4.89 8.27
N TYR A 176 3.43 -5.09 8.17
CA TYR A 176 2.85 -6.14 7.33
C TYR A 176 2.76 -5.76 5.85
N LEU A 177 2.83 -4.46 5.54
CA LEU A 177 2.83 -3.93 4.17
C LEU A 177 4.24 -3.66 3.64
N LEU A 178 5.29 -4.08 4.34
CA LEU A 178 6.67 -3.96 3.88
C LEU A 178 6.97 -4.98 2.77
N SER A 179 7.90 -4.63 1.89
CA SER A 179 8.35 -5.51 0.80
C SER A 179 8.90 -6.83 1.31
N TYR A 180 8.60 -7.89 0.59
CA TYR A 180 9.24 -9.19 0.77
C TYR A 180 10.68 -9.18 0.24
N SER A 181 11.49 -10.12 0.70
CA SER A 181 12.81 -10.31 0.13
C SER A 181 12.71 -10.85 -1.30
N ARG A 182 13.71 -10.59 -2.15
CA ARG A 182 13.72 -11.13 -3.52
C ARG A 182 13.59 -12.65 -3.54
N LYS A 183 14.19 -13.35 -2.56
CA LYS A 183 14.07 -14.81 -2.42
C LYS A 183 12.61 -15.22 -2.23
N HIS A 184 11.89 -14.53 -1.34
CA HIS A 184 10.47 -14.78 -1.10
C HIS A 184 9.60 -14.50 -2.33
N GLU A 185 9.93 -13.44 -3.11
CA GLU A 185 9.24 -13.14 -4.35
C GLU A 185 9.42 -14.24 -5.41
N TYR A 186 10.65 -14.73 -5.60
CA TYR A 186 10.89 -15.84 -6.53
C TYR A 186 10.20 -17.14 -6.08
N GLU A 187 10.20 -17.42 -4.79
CA GLU A 187 9.48 -18.56 -4.22
C GLU A 187 7.97 -18.44 -4.46
N ALA A 188 7.37 -17.27 -4.20
CA ALA A 188 5.96 -17.01 -4.46
C ALA A 188 5.60 -17.10 -5.95
N ASP A 189 6.47 -16.59 -6.85
CA ASP A 189 6.29 -16.71 -8.30
C ASP A 189 6.33 -18.19 -8.76
N SER A 190 7.25 -18.97 -8.24
CA SER A 190 7.36 -20.41 -8.56
C SER A 190 6.13 -21.18 -8.07
N LEU A 191 5.66 -20.91 -6.86
CA LEU A 191 4.44 -21.50 -6.31
C LEU A 191 3.21 -21.09 -7.14
N ALA A 192 3.08 -19.79 -7.46
CA ALA A 192 1.99 -19.30 -8.27
C ALA A 192 1.92 -19.98 -9.64
N THR A 193 3.05 -20.08 -10.34
CA THR A 193 3.15 -20.78 -11.61
C THR A 193 2.68 -22.22 -11.49
N ARG A 194 3.11 -22.93 -10.43
CA ARG A 194 2.69 -24.31 -10.15
C ARG A 194 1.18 -24.42 -9.90
N TYR A 195 0.61 -23.50 -9.12
CA TYR A 195 -0.84 -23.50 -8.82
C TYR A 195 -1.66 -23.20 -10.07
N MET A 196 -1.21 -22.24 -10.89
CA MET A 196 -1.85 -21.91 -12.17
C MET A 196 -1.87 -23.12 -13.12
N VAL A 197 -0.73 -23.80 -13.28
CA VAL A 197 -0.61 -25.00 -14.15
C VAL A 197 -1.55 -26.10 -13.65
N ARG A 198 -1.55 -26.41 -12.35
CA ARG A 198 -2.44 -27.42 -11.76
C ARG A 198 -3.93 -27.07 -11.90
N ALA A 199 -4.25 -25.77 -11.86
CA ALA A 199 -5.60 -25.25 -12.08
C ALA A 199 -5.98 -25.14 -13.56
N GLY A 200 -5.06 -25.40 -14.49
CA GLY A 200 -5.28 -25.33 -15.93
C GLY A 200 -5.24 -23.94 -16.53
N PHE A 201 -4.79 -22.92 -15.79
CA PHE A 201 -4.60 -21.56 -16.31
C PHE A 201 -3.31 -21.42 -17.10
N GLU A 202 -3.30 -20.45 -18.06
CA GLU A 202 -2.11 -20.07 -18.82
C GLU A 202 -1.10 -19.35 -17.93
N PRO A 203 0.01 -19.99 -17.53
CA PRO A 203 0.96 -19.41 -16.57
C PRO A 203 1.78 -18.24 -17.15
N TYR A 204 1.93 -18.14 -18.48
CA TYR A 204 2.57 -16.98 -19.12
C TYR A 204 1.81 -15.68 -18.90
N GLU A 205 0.52 -15.74 -18.57
CA GLU A 205 -0.27 -14.54 -18.24
C GLU A 205 0.20 -13.87 -16.94
N MET A 206 0.82 -14.59 -16.00
CA MET A 206 1.49 -13.98 -14.87
C MET A 206 2.71 -13.14 -15.30
N ALA A 207 3.51 -13.65 -16.23
CA ALA A 207 4.63 -12.88 -16.80
C ALA A 207 4.13 -11.63 -17.57
N ASN A 208 3.01 -11.76 -18.30
CA ASN A 208 2.37 -10.65 -18.99
C ASN A 208 1.86 -9.60 -18.01
N PHE A 209 1.26 -10.00 -16.89
CA PHE A 209 0.85 -9.09 -15.82
C PHE A 209 2.05 -8.34 -15.21
N LEU A 210 3.16 -9.02 -14.91
CA LEU A 210 4.39 -8.39 -14.42
C LEU A 210 4.96 -7.35 -15.41
N LYS A 211 4.96 -7.66 -16.72
CA LYS A 211 5.34 -6.70 -17.77
C LYS A 211 4.41 -5.48 -17.82
N GLN A 212 3.11 -5.71 -17.63
CA GLN A 212 2.12 -4.63 -17.59
C GLN A 212 2.34 -3.73 -16.37
N MET A 213 2.60 -4.30 -15.21
CA MET A 213 2.98 -3.58 -14.00
C MET A 213 4.23 -2.72 -14.21
N GLU A 214 5.24 -3.24 -14.90
CA GLU A 214 6.46 -2.49 -15.23
C GLU A 214 6.13 -1.29 -16.14
N LYS A 215 5.31 -1.48 -17.18
CA LYS A 215 4.86 -0.40 -18.07
C LYS A 215 4.09 0.67 -17.29
N TYR A 216 3.17 0.25 -16.42
CA TYR A 216 2.42 1.16 -15.56
C TYR A 216 3.33 1.97 -14.63
N SER A 217 4.31 1.32 -14.01
CA SER A 217 5.31 2.00 -13.17
C SER A 217 6.14 3.03 -13.94
N LYS A 218 6.59 2.67 -15.15
CA LYS A 218 7.33 3.61 -16.03
C LYS A 218 6.48 4.81 -16.40
N LEU A 219 5.19 4.59 -16.70
CA LEU A 219 4.24 5.66 -17.00
C LEU A 219 4.04 6.56 -15.77
N GLN A 220 3.82 5.99 -14.59
CA GLN A 220 3.69 6.77 -13.36
C GLN A 220 4.94 7.61 -13.08
N LYS A 221 6.13 7.03 -13.19
CA LYS A 221 7.39 7.78 -13.03
C LYS A 221 7.52 8.93 -14.03
N LYS A 222 7.10 8.71 -15.27
CA LYS A 222 7.11 9.76 -16.31
C LYS A 222 6.15 10.91 -15.98
N ILE A 223 4.98 10.59 -15.41
CA ILE A 223 3.94 11.59 -15.06
C ILE A 223 4.30 12.32 -13.77
N ILE A 224 4.75 11.58 -12.73
CA ILE A 224 4.91 12.10 -11.36
C ILE A 224 6.36 12.54 -11.07
N GLY A 225 7.32 12.14 -11.91
CA GLY A 225 8.77 12.32 -11.71
C GLY A 225 9.41 11.24 -10.84
N ASP A 226 10.71 11.03 -11.03
CA ASP A 226 11.49 9.93 -10.42
C ASP A 226 11.54 9.93 -8.88
N LYS A 227 11.23 11.06 -8.24
CA LYS A 227 11.35 11.23 -6.77
C LYS A 227 10.10 10.80 -5.99
N LYS A 228 9.05 10.28 -6.64
CA LYS A 228 7.76 10.00 -5.99
C LYS A 228 7.35 8.55 -6.12
N LYS A 229 6.56 8.10 -5.12
CA LYS A 229 6.19 6.71 -4.90
C LYS A 229 5.67 6.02 -6.17
N VAL A 230 6.38 5.00 -6.55
CA VAL A 230 5.94 3.90 -7.42
C VAL A 230 4.66 3.27 -6.83
N SER A 231 3.85 2.62 -7.64
CA SER A 231 2.66 1.86 -7.22
C SER A 231 2.93 1.07 -5.93
N GLU A 232 1.98 1.05 -5.00
CA GLU A 232 2.13 0.33 -3.72
C GLU A 232 2.44 -1.15 -3.94
N LEU A 233 1.88 -1.77 -4.98
CA LEU A 233 2.19 -3.16 -5.34
C LEU A 233 3.69 -3.35 -5.64
N LEU A 234 4.33 -2.40 -6.31
CA LEU A 234 5.77 -2.47 -6.60
C LEU A 234 6.65 -2.15 -5.38
N LEU A 235 6.09 -1.51 -4.37
CA LEU A 235 6.78 -1.33 -3.09
C LEU A 235 6.73 -2.59 -2.23
N THR A 236 5.61 -3.31 -2.25
CA THR A 236 5.43 -4.57 -1.52
C THR A 236 6.05 -5.75 -2.26
N HIS A 237 5.94 -5.76 -3.60
CA HIS A 237 6.42 -6.81 -4.51
C HIS A 237 7.34 -6.21 -5.59
N PRO A 238 8.63 -5.98 -5.30
CA PRO A 238 9.54 -5.37 -6.25
C PRO A 238 9.58 -6.14 -7.56
N ASN A 239 9.15 -5.49 -8.65
CA ASN A 239 9.19 -6.08 -9.97
C ASN A 239 10.63 -6.01 -10.52
N SER A 240 11.07 -7.09 -11.14
CA SER A 240 12.32 -7.12 -11.88
C SER A 240 12.14 -7.92 -13.15
N SER A 241 12.88 -7.53 -14.21
CA SER A 241 12.93 -8.33 -15.44
C SER A 241 13.36 -9.77 -15.16
N LYS A 242 14.10 -10.01 -14.09
CA LYS A 242 14.47 -11.36 -13.63
C LYS A 242 13.26 -12.18 -13.18
N ARG A 243 12.29 -11.58 -12.46
CA ARG A 243 11.05 -12.30 -12.06
C ARG A 243 10.27 -12.74 -13.30
N VAL A 244 10.13 -11.86 -14.29
CA VAL A 244 9.47 -12.20 -15.57
C VAL A 244 10.15 -13.41 -16.24
N MET A 245 11.48 -13.40 -16.30
CA MET A 245 12.24 -14.51 -16.90
C MET A 245 12.11 -15.79 -16.09
N GLU A 246 12.11 -15.70 -14.76
CA GLU A 246 11.97 -16.85 -13.86
C GLU A 246 10.60 -17.52 -14.02
N VAL A 247 9.52 -16.72 -14.07
CA VAL A 247 8.18 -17.24 -14.37
C VAL A 247 8.15 -17.96 -15.71
N ILE A 248 8.76 -17.39 -16.77
CA ILE A 248 8.83 -18.00 -18.09
C ILE A 248 9.60 -19.33 -18.03
N ASN A 249 10.74 -19.37 -17.34
CA ASN A 249 11.55 -20.58 -17.22
C ASN A 249 10.84 -21.69 -16.42
N ASN A 250 10.05 -21.32 -15.40
CA ASN A 250 9.29 -22.28 -14.60
C ASN A 250 8.14 -22.95 -15.37
N VAL A 251 7.75 -22.38 -16.51
CA VAL A 251 6.66 -22.91 -17.35
C VAL A 251 7.13 -24.00 -18.30
N ASN A 252 8.43 -24.12 -18.57
CA ASN A 252 8.97 -25.09 -19.53
C ASN A 252 8.64 -26.51 -19.09
N ASP A 253 7.70 -27.14 -19.80
CA ASP A 253 7.43 -28.59 -19.99
C ASP A 253 5.98 -29.10 -19.79
N SER A 254 4.96 -28.27 -19.75
CA SER A 254 3.59 -28.79 -19.57
C SER A 254 2.63 -28.56 -20.75
N SER A 255 3.11 -28.59 -21.98
CA SER A 255 2.39 -28.15 -23.18
C SER A 255 1.60 -29.23 -23.90
N THR A 256 0.68 -29.92 -23.26
CA THR A 256 -0.30 -30.79 -23.97
C THR A 256 -1.75 -30.33 -23.76
N TYR A 257 -1.98 -29.26 -23.03
CA TYR A 257 -3.33 -28.75 -22.76
C TYR A 257 -3.51 -27.35 -23.33
N LYS A 258 -4.73 -27.05 -23.82
CA LYS A 258 -5.12 -25.70 -24.19
C LYS A 258 -5.44 -24.91 -22.90
N PRO A 259 -4.55 -24.06 -22.40
CA PRO A 259 -4.70 -23.45 -21.10
C PRO A 259 -5.80 -22.38 -21.10
N ILE A 260 -6.38 -22.14 -19.93
CA ILE A 260 -7.45 -21.16 -19.71
C ILE A 260 -6.83 -19.76 -19.64
N ILE A 261 -7.27 -18.86 -20.52
CA ILE A 261 -6.98 -17.41 -20.44
C ILE A 261 -8.19 -16.68 -19.82
N GLY A 262 -9.40 -17.05 -20.19
CA GLY A 262 -10.64 -16.59 -19.57
C GLY A 262 -10.95 -15.10 -19.74
N ARG A 263 -10.55 -14.46 -20.87
CA ARG A 263 -10.73 -13.02 -21.07
C ARG A 263 -12.20 -12.59 -21.06
N GLU A 264 -13.06 -13.25 -21.80
CA GLU A 264 -14.46 -12.84 -21.91
C GLU A 264 -15.24 -13.05 -20.61
N VAL A 265 -14.97 -14.16 -19.92
CA VAL A 265 -15.56 -14.45 -18.61
C VAL A 265 -15.16 -13.35 -17.62
N PHE A 266 -13.88 -13.02 -17.57
CA PHE A 266 -13.35 -11.98 -16.71
C PHE A 266 -13.99 -10.63 -16.97
N LEU A 267 -14.04 -10.18 -18.24
CA LEU A 267 -14.62 -8.88 -18.59
C LEU A 267 -16.10 -8.77 -18.21
N LYS A 268 -16.88 -9.86 -18.38
CA LYS A 268 -18.27 -9.91 -17.92
C LYS A 268 -18.40 -9.82 -16.39
N LYS A 269 -17.41 -10.35 -15.63
CA LYS A 269 -17.42 -10.31 -14.16
C LYS A 269 -17.07 -8.94 -13.59
N ILE A 270 -16.24 -8.17 -14.28
CA ILE A 270 -15.84 -6.82 -13.86
C ILE A 270 -16.69 -5.72 -14.49
N ASP A 271 -17.62 -6.06 -15.38
CA ASP A 271 -18.52 -5.09 -16.01
C ASP A 271 -19.32 -4.32 -14.95
N GLY A 272 -19.41 -2.99 -15.12
CA GLY A 272 -20.01 -2.09 -14.12
C GLY A 272 -19.19 -1.87 -12.86
N MET A 273 -17.98 -2.42 -12.74
CA MET A 273 -17.12 -2.14 -11.61
C MET A 273 -16.68 -0.65 -11.62
N LEU A 274 -16.76 0.00 -10.45
CA LEU A 274 -16.32 1.39 -10.31
C LEU A 274 -14.84 1.55 -10.66
N TYR A 275 -14.55 2.37 -11.65
CA TYR A 275 -13.18 2.77 -12.01
C TYR A 275 -12.78 4.08 -11.32
N GLY A 276 -11.53 4.13 -10.81
CA GLY A 276 -11.01 5.36 -10.19
C GLY A 276 -11.54 5.62 -8.78
N ASP A 277 -11.62 6.90 -8.41
CA ASP A 277 -12.02 7.34 -7.08
C ASP A 277 -13.50 7.09 -6.80
N LYS A 278 -13.86 7.06 -5.52
CA LYS A 278 -15.26 6.98 -5.12
C LYS A 278 -15.95 8.34 -5.30
N PRO A 279 -17.16 8.38 -5.86
CA PRO A 279 -17.91 9.63 -5.98
C PRO A 279 -18.11 10.36 -4.64
N GLU A 280 -18.20 9.61 -3.53
CA GLU A 280 -18.37 10.15 -2.17
C GLU A 280 -17.09 10.81 -1.62
N GLU A 281 -15.94 10.45 -2.13
CA GLU A 281 -14.63 11.01 -1.77
C GLU A 281 -14.19 12.14 -2.74
N GLY A 282 -15.07 12.49 -3.68
CA GLY A 282 -14.76 13.38 -4.79
C GLY A 282 -14.00 12.69 -5.91
N PHE A 283 -14.06 13.25 -7.08
CA PHE A 283 -13.42 12.71 -8.28
C PHE A 283 -12.94 13.81 -9.21
N PHE A 284 -12.03 13.45 -10.10
CA PHE A 284 -11.50 14.35 -11.10
C PHE A 284 -12.24 14.22 -12.43
N HIS A 285 -12.63 15.35 -12.98
CA HIS A 285 -13.05 15.48 -14.37
C HIS A 285 -12.16 16.50 -15.08
N LYS A 286 -11.26 16.03 -15.94
CA LYS A 286 -10.17 16.85 -16.52
C LYS A 286 -9.38 17.54 -15.39
N ASN A 287 -9.32 18.87 -15.40
CA ASN A 287 -8.63 19.71 -14.41
C ASN A 287 -9.57 20.25 -13.31
N THR A 288 -10.71 19.62 -13.11
CA THR A 288 -11.68 19.99 -12.08
C THR A 288 -11.80 18.84 -11.07
N PHE A 289 -11.64 19.15 -9.79
CA PHE A 289 -12.03 18.27 -8.71
C PHE A 289 -13.47 18.57 -8.30
N ILE A 290 -14.30 17.55 -8.20
CA ILE A 290 -15.73 17.65 -7.86
C ILE A 290 -15.99 16.78 -6.64
N HIS A 291 -16.58 17.36 -5.59
CA HIS A 291 -16.96 16.66 -4.38
C HIS A 291 -18.46 16.86 -4.12
N LYS A 292 -19.28 15.94 -4.66
CA LYS A 292 -20.75 16.04 -4.56
C LYS A 292 -21.30 16.08 -3.14
N PRO A 293 -20.85 15.22 -2.18
CA PRO A 293 -21.39 15.25 -0.83
C PRO A 293 -21.16 16.55 -0.07
N LEU A 294 -20.10 17.30 -0.36
CA LEU A 294 -19.81 18.61 0.24
C LEU A 294 -20.20 19.77 -0.68
N ASP A 295 -20.81 19.46 -1.82
CA ASP A 295 -21.34 20.42 -2.80
C ASP A 295 -20.34 21.50 -3.23
N PHE A 296 -19.10 21.08 -3.55
CA PHE A 296 -18.10 21.99 -4.07
C PHE A 296 -17.31 21.41 -5.23
N PHE A 297 -16.71 22.28 -6.01
CA PHE A 297 -15.70 21.95 -7.00
C PHE A 297 -14.64 23.05 -7.04
N PHE A 298 -13.46 22.70 -7.52
CA PHE A 298 -12.42 23.68 -7.85
C PHE A 298 -11.60 23.24 -9.06
N ASN A 299 -11.10 24.21 -9.78
CA ASN A 299 -10.23 24.01 -10.94
C ASN A 299 -8.76 24.16 -10.53
N PHE A 300 -7.90 23.46 -11.23
CA PHE A 300 -6.46 23.54 -11.05
C PHE A 300 -5.74 23.46 -12.39
N ASP A 301 -4.44 23.76 -12.38
CA ASP A 301 -3.61 23.75 -13.57
C ASP A 301 -3.31 22.30 -14.00
N GLU A 302 -3.41 22.02 -15.30
CA GLU A 302 -3.17 20.69 -15.87
C GLU A 302 -1.75 20.14 -15.63
N SER A 303 -0.79 21.02 -15.31
CA SER A 303 0.58 20.62 -14.94
C SER A 303 0.70 20.00 -13.55
N ILE A 304 -0.41 19.96 -12.77
CA ILE A 304 -0.43 19.41 -11.42
C ILE A 304 -1.11 18.06 -11.43
N PHE A 305 -0.38 17.03 -11.04
CA PHE A 305 -0.94 15.69 -10.85
C PHE A 305 -1.49 15.56 -9.43
N PHE A 306 -2.76 15.15 -9.30
CA PHE A 306 -3.40 14.95 -8.01
C PHE A 306 -3.51 13.48 -7.63
N ILE A 307 -3.31 13.23 -6.34
CA ILE A 307 -3.60 11.96 -5.67
C ILE A 307 -4.75 12.22 -4.73
N ASN A 308 -5.89 11.56 -4.98
CA ASN A 308 -7.03 11.57 -4.07
C ASN A 308 -6.83 10.52 -2.97
N ASN A 309 -6.96 10.96 -1.73
CA ASN A 309 -6.95 10.10 -0.56
C ASN A 309 -8.22 10.40 0.25
N GLN A 310 -8.71 9.43 1.01
CA GLN A 310 -9.94 9.58 1.81
C GLN A 310 -9.97 10.82 2.73
N LYS A 311 -8.81 11.35 3.09
CA LYS A 311 -8.68 12.45 4.06
C LYS A 311 -8.17 13.74 3.44
N PHE A 312 -7.54 13.68 2.27
CA PHE A 312 -6.92 14.85 1.64
C PHE A 312 -6.64 14.62 0.16
N LEU A 313 -6.49 15.70 -0.58
CA LEU A 313 -5.90 15.71 -1.90
C LEU A 313 -4.45 16.16 -1.83
N LEU A 314 -3.57 15.48 -2.55
CA LEU A 314 -2.18 15.86 -2.69
C LEU A 314 -1.88 16.13 -4.17
N GLY A 315 -1.71 17.39 -4.52
CA GLY A 315 -1.24 17.83 -5.83
C GLY A 315 0.28 17.85 -5.90
N LEU A 316 0.81 17.35 -6.99
CA LEU A 316 2.24 17.24 -7.27
C LEU A 316 2.56 17.97 -8.57
N GLY A 317 3.28 19.08 -8.47
CA GLY A 317 3.75 19.87 -9.60
C GLY A 317 5.25 19.74 -9.82
N GLU A 318 5.74 20.43 -10.85
CA GLU A 318 7.17 20.53 -11.12
C GLU A 318 7.93 21.25 -9.98
N ASN A 319 9.26 21.12 -9.97
CA ASN A 319 10.13 21.81 -9.02
C ASN A 319 9.77 21.58 -7.56
N ASP A 320 9.48 20.33 -7.21
CA ASP A 320 9.07 19.89 -5.85
C ASP A 320 7.85 20.64 -5.29
N THR A 321 7.00 21.16 -6.18
CA THR A 321 5.77 21.81 -5.79
C THR A 321 4.77 20.79 -5.28
N LYS A 322 4.19 21.07 -4.11
CA LYS A 322 3.15 20.26 -3.48
C LYS A 322 1.96 21.13 -3.14
N ILE A 323 0.78 20.70 -3.52
CA ILE A 323 -0.49 21.29 -3.10
C ILE A 323 -1.17 20.28 -2.18
N PHE A 324 -1.69 20.77 -1.09
CA PHE A 324 -2.46 19.95 -0.15
C PHE A 324 -3.81 20.60 0.06
N PHE A 325 -4.86 19.80 0.03
CA PHE A 325 -6.22 20.20 0.32
C PHE A 325 -6.89 19.17 1.22
N ASP A 326 -7.57 19.62 2.24
CA ASP A 326 -8.47 18.80 3.05
C ASP A 326 -9.58 19.65 3.67
N VAL A 327 -10.49 18.99 4.39
CA VAL A 327 -11.58 19.62 5.13
C VAL A 327 -11.40 19.32 6.61
N ASP A 328 -11.50 20.37 7.45
CA ASP A 328 -11.43 20.29 8.90
C ASP A 328 -12.76 20.83 9.48
N ASN A 329 -13.15 20.32 10.62
CA ASN A 329 -14.36 20.75 11.33
C ASN A 329 -14.07 21.73 12.47
N ASN A 330 -12.81 22.10 12.70
CA ASN A 330 -12.41 22.98 13.81
C ASN A 330 -12.49 24.44 13.41
N MET A 331 -13.68 25.04 13.54
CA MET A 331 -13.99 26.41 13.14
C MET A 331 -13.70 27.49 14.18
N LYS A 332 -13.33 27.10 15.41
CA LYS A 332 -13.39 27.99 16.58
C LYS A 332 -12.14 28.82 16.84
N GLN A 333 -11.03 28.57 16.16
CA GLN A 333 -9.77 29.31 16.38
C GLN A 333 -9.66 30.57 15.51
N ASP A 334 -8.93 31.57 16.03
CA ASP A 334 -8.44 32.69 15.24
C ASP A 334 -7.58 32.18 14.07
N ASP A 335 -7.73 32.82 12.90
CA ASP A 335 -7.10 32.32 11.66
C ASP A 335 -5.57 32.33 11.74
N LEU A 336 -4.95 33.35 12.38
CA LEU A 336 -3.50 33.41 12.53
C LEU A 336 -2.98 32.35 13.52
N GLU A 337 -3.76 32.08 14.56
CA GLU A 337 -3.46 31.01 15.50
C GLU A 337 -3.58 29.64 14.84
N TYR A 338 -4.62 29.47 14.01
CA TYR A 338 -4.80 28.25 13.23
C TYR A 338 -3.65 28.03 12.25
N PHE A 339 -3.26 29.03 11.47
CA PHE A 339 -2.11 28.93 10.56
C PHE A 339 -0.82 28.59 11.30
N SER A 340 -0.58 29.25 12.44
CA SER A 340 0.61 29.01 13.28
C SER A 340 0.68 27.55 13.77
N SER A 341 -0.43 27.00 14.25
CA SER A 341 -0.54 25.63 14.73
C SER A 341 -0.45 24.60 13.61
N TRP A 342 -1.13 24.83 12.48
CA TRP A 342 -1.17 23.90 11.34
C TRP A 342 0.22 23.62 10.77
N VAL A 343 1.05 24.68 10.59
CA VAL A 343 2.40 24.50 10.03
C VAL A 343 3.50 24.53 11.08
N LYS A 344 3.17 24.52 12.36
CA LYS A 344 4.10 24.56 13.49
C LYS A 344 5.13 25.69 13.35
N THR A 345 4.66 26.91 13.14
CA THR A 345 5.47 28.10 12.89
C THR A 345 4.97 29.27 13.75
N PRO A 346 5.86 30.04 14.42
CA PRO A 346 5.45 31.20 15.20
C PRO A 346 4.67 32.24 14.38
N LYS A 347 3.66 32.88 14.96
CA LYS A 347 2.82 33.91 14.29
C LYS A 347 3.65 35.01 13.62
N LYS A 348 4.79 35.43 14.20
CA LYS A 348 5.71 36.44 13.63
C LYS A 348 6.29 36.06 12.25
N ASN A 349 6.28 34.79 11.89
CA ASN A 349 6.77 34.31 10.59
C ASN A 349 5.64 34.20 9.53
N ILE A 350 4.41 34.53 9.90
CA ILE A 350 3.28 34.60 9.00
C ILE A 350 3.31 35.97 8.30
N LEU A 351 3.42 35.97 7.00
CA LEU A 351 3.55 37.14 6.16
C LEU A 351 2.35 37.27 5.22
N ASP A 352 2.11 38.48 4.74
CA ASP A 352 1.09 38.78 3.73
C ASP A 352 -0.30 38.19 4.10
N TYR A 353 -0.66 38.30 5.39
CA TYR A 353 -1.99 37.89 5.85
C TYR A 353 -3.07 38.78 5.26
N SER A 354 -4.08 38.15 4.71
CA SER A 354 -5.28 38.84 4.23
C SER A 354 -6.55 38.05 4.58
N LYS A 355 -7.64 38.77 4.81
CA LYS A 355 -8.96 38.20 5.07
C LYS A 355 -9.99 38.94 4.24
N LYS A 356 -10.85 38.17 3.54
CA LYS A 356 -11.92 38.74 2.70
C LYS A 356 -13.18 37.86 2.82
N THR A 357 -14.32 38.46 2.59
CA THR A 357 -15.61 37.76 2.49
C THR A 357 -16.10 37.80 1.06
N ILE A 358 -16.47 36.65 0.51
CA ILE A 358 -17.06 36.53 -0.82
C ILE A 358 -18.32 35.68 -0.71
N GLY A 359 -19.49 36.29 -0.86
CA GLY A 359 -20.76 35.61 -0.58
C GLY A 359 -20.79 35.14 0.89
N ASN A 360 -21.07 33.86 1.08
CA ASN A 360 -21.12 33.21 2.40
C ASN A 360 -19.75 32.67 2.85
N PHE A 361 -18.68 32.89 2.07
CA PHE A 361 -17.36 32.36 2.38
C PHE A 361 -16.46 33.41 3.00
N ILE A 362 -15.80 33.05 4.10
CA ILE A 362 -14.69 33.82 4.68
C ILE A 362 -13.39 33.17 4.21
N ILE A 363 -12.58 33.93 3.49
CA ILE A 363 -11.30 33.47 2.94
C ILE A 363 -10.18 34.19 3.64
N SER A 364 -9.30 33.42 4.30
CA SER A 364 -8.09 33.91 4.94
C SER A 364 -6.87 33.29 4.28
N GLU A 365 -5.91 34.12 3.91
CA GLU A 365 -4.68 33.69 3.19
C GLU A 365 -3.45 34.24 3.89
N CYS A 366 -2.36 33.48 3.84
CA CYS A 366 -1.05 33.95 4.31
C CYS A 366 0.10 33.28 3.58
N ILE A 367 1.30 33.81 3.77
CA ILE A 367 2.56 33.27 3.24
C ILE A 367 3.54 33.06 4.37
N ILE A 368 4.26 31.93 4.35
CA ILE A 368 5.35 31.63 5.24
C ILE A 368 6.60 31.37 4.43
N LYS A 369 7.67 32.10 4.71
CA LYS A 369 8.98 31.91 4.07
C LYS A 369 9.85 31.05 4.96
N LYS A 370 10.35 29.94 4.44
CA LYS A 370 11.43 29.13 5.01
C LYS A 370 12.71 29.35 4.21
N SER A 371 13.85 28.81 4.67
CA SER A 371 15.18 29.06 4.06
C SER A 371 15.17 28.84 2.55
N ASP A 372 14.66 27.71 2.08
CA ASP A 372 14.66 27.23 0.69
C ASP A 372 13.27 27.19 0.05
N LYS A 373 12.19 27.24 0.84
CA LYS A 373 10.81 27.06 0.41
C LYS A 373 9.91 28.19 0.83
N THR A 374 8.87 28.41 0.07
CA THR A 374 7.74 29.28 0.43
C THR A 374 6.49 28.44 0.53
N ILE A 375 5.70 28.68 1.56
CA ILE A 375 4.43 28.01 1.83
C ILE A 375 3.34 29.07 1.74
N GLY A 376 2.38 28.90 0.84
CA GLY A 376 1.12 29.64 0.84
C GLY A 376 0.06 28.82 1.54
N LEU A 377 -0.76 29.45 2.34
CA LEU A 377 -1.86 28.82 3.08
C LEU A 377 -3.15 29.58 2.80
N ALA A 378 -4.26 28.87 2.64
CA ALA A 378 -5.59 29.44 2.59
C ALA A 378 -6.55 28.62 3.44
N LEU A 379 -7.41 29.33 4.14
CA LEU A 379 -8.58 28.81 4.84
C LEU A 379 -9.82 29.39 4.16
N ILE A 380 -10.75 28.57 3.78
CA ILE A 380 -12.05 28.98 3.27
C ILE A 380 -13.08 28.40 4.24
N LYS A 381 -13.85 29.28 4.87
CA LYS A 381 -14.87 28.92 5.85
C LYS A 381 -16.26 29.20 5.27
N ASP A 382 -17.12 28.21 5.33
CA ASP A 382 -18.57 28.38 5.22
C ASP A 382 -19.23 28.14 6.59
N ASP A 383 -20.55 28.04 6.65
CA ASP A 383 -21.28 27.84 7.91
C ASP A 383 -21.01 26.48 8.57
N LYS A 384 -20.49 25.50 7.84
CA LYS A 384 -20.36 24.10 8.27
C LYS A 384 -18.92 23.56 8.22
N ASN A 385 -18.11 24.04 7.28
CA ASN A 385 -16.83 23.43 6.94
C ASN A 385 -15.71 24.47 6.94
N LEU A 386 -14.51 23.96 7.22
CA LEU A 386 -13.25 24.65 7.06
C LEU A 386 -12.43 23.95 6.00
N TYR A 387 -12.34 24.52 4.80
CA TYR A 387 -11.51 24.03 3.72
C TYR A 387 -10.10 24.58 3.84
N ARG A 388 -9.11 23.70 3.81
CA ARG A 388 -7.69 24.07 3.97
C ARG A 388 -6.91 23.80 2.71
N PHE A 389 -6.23 24.80 2.23
CA PHE A 389 -5.31 24.69 1.11
C PHE A 389 -3.90 25.08 1.54
N SER A 390 -2.91 24.31 1.14
CA SER A 390 -1.52 24.74 1.20
C SER A 390 -0.80 24.47 -0.10
N ILE A 391 0.10 25.37 -0.48
CA ILE A 391 1.04 25.19 -1.57
C ILE A 391 2.46 25.38 -1.05
N THR A 392 3.32 24.41 -1.29
CA THR A 392 4.73 24.48 -0.96
C THR A 392 5.55 24.36 -2.21
N SER A 393 6.46 25.31 -2.45
CA SER A 393 7.34 25.32 -3.61
C SER A 393 8.68 25.96 -3.26
N GLU A 394 9.72 25.74 -4.08
CA GLU A 394 10.95 26.52 -3.98
C GLU A 394 10.64 28.01 -4.18
N LYS A 395 11.37 28.86 -3.46
CA LYS A 395 11.14 30.31 -3.40
C LYS A 395 11.07 30.98 -4.79
N LYS A 396 11.95 30.56 -5.71
CA LYS A 396 12.01 31.12 -7.09
C LYS A 396 10.78 30.78 -7.96
N TYR A 397 10.10 29.66 -7.68
CA TYR A 397 8.95 29.21 -8.49
C TYR A 397 7.59 29.54 -7.85
N PHE A 398 7.57 29.93 -6.59
CA PHE A 398 6.32 30.14 -5.82
C PHE A 398 5.36 31.13 -6.49
N LYS A 399 5.86 32.23 -7.05
CA LYS A 399 5.01 33.24 -7.75
C LYS A 399 4.24 32.66 -8.93
N ASN A 400 4.83 31.71 -9.66
CA ASN A 400 4.18 31.07 -10.79
C ASN A 400 3.02 30.19 -10.33
N TYR A 401 3.17 29.50 -9.22
CA TYR A 401 2.15 28.63 -8.66
C TYR A 401 1.08 29.40 -7.87
N LYS A 402 1.39 30.55 -7.28
CA LYS A 402 0.37 31.43 -6.66
C LYS A 402 -0.67 31.89 -7.66
N LYS A 403 -0.29 32.12 -8.94
CA LYS A 403 -1.23 32.44 -10.02
C LYS A 403 -2.12 31.25 -10.42
N LYS A 404 -1.69 30.03 -10.11
CA LYS A 404 -2.35 28.75 -10.39
C LYS A 404 -3.12 28.21 -9.18
N TRP A 405 -3.29 29.04 -8.15
CA TRP A 405 -4.11 28.70 -6.98
C TRP A 405 -5.53 28.32 -7.44
N PRO A 406 -6.17 27.32 -6.83
CA PRO A 406 -7.54 26.94 -7.18
C PRO A 406 -8.46 28.17 -7.17
N LYS A 407 -9.20 28.35 -8.26
CA LYS A 407 -10.19 29.41 -8.40
C LYS A 407 -11.57 28.83 -8.15
#